data_0788c8600e5df012ee293c371f87fc02
#
_entry.id   0788c8600e5df012ee293c371f87fc02
#
_cell.length_a   1.000
_cell.length_b   1.000
_cell.length_c   1.000
_cell.angle_alpha   90.00
_cell.angle_beta   90.00
_cell.angle_gamma   90.00
#
_symmetry.space_group_name_H-M   'P 1'
#
loop_
_entity.id
_entity.type
_entity.pdbx_description
1 polymer ?
#
loop_
_entity_poly.entity_id
_entity_poly.type
_entity_poly.pdbx_seq_one_letter_code
_entity_poly.pdbx_strand_id
1 'polypeptide(L)'
;MFNRITLGPITIYMYGLMIAIGFASALFLCNYRGKKRGLSEDTIFGIFLCALIGGMVGCRLLYYIVELPAIMEDPSILWDFKNGYVVYGGIIGGIVTSYVYCRIKKENFISYFDLVMPAVSMAQGFGRIGCFCAGCCYGRETHAWYGITFTHSDFAPNGVSLIPTQLISSAGDFLICGVLLWYASKNPKPGRVAAGYLVLYGVGRFLIEFLRNDYRGSIGIFSTSQIISFGIVALGIVMYFVIPKISGKK
;
A
#
# COMPACT_ATOMS: atom_id res chain seq x y z
N MET A 1 -21.58 -10.04 6.60
CA MET A 1 -20.86 -8.96 5.90
C MET A 1 -20.83 -9.26 4.41
N PHE A 2 -20.93 -8.25 3.55
CA PHE A 2 -21.02 -8.46 2.11
C PHE A 2 -19.60 -8.64 1.53
N ASN A 3 -19.12 -9.89 1.52
CA ASN A 3 -17.82 -10.22 0.91
C ASN A 3 -17.90 -10.22 -0.64
N ARG A 4 -19.08 -10.51 -1.17
CA ARG A 4 -19.35 -10.64 -2.62
C ARG A 4 -20.77 -10.17 -2.97
N ILE A 5 -20.91 -9.62 -4.16
CA ILE A 5 -22.19 -9.27 -4.78
C ILE A 5 -22.34 -10.17 -6.02
N THR A 6 -23.41 -10.97 -6.07
CA THR A 6 -23.73 -11.80 -7.24
C THR A 6 -24.80 -11.12 -8.08
N LEU A 7 -24.45 -10.80 -9.32
CA LEU A 7 -25.35 -10.24 -10.34
C LEU A 7 -25.51 -11.25 -11.47
N GLY A 8 -26.46 -12.17 -11.32
CA GLY A 8 -26.61 -13.28 -12.25
C GLY A 8 -25.37 -14.19 -12.27
N PRO A 9 -24.72 -14.40 -13.44
CA PRO A 9 -23.54 -15.26 -13.55
C PRO A 9 -22.25 -14.60 -13.04
N ILE A 10 -22.25 -13.28 -12.75
CA ILE A 10 -21.07 -12.53 -12.37
C ILE A 10 -21.02 -12.37 -10.85
N THR A 11 -19.92 -12.79 -10.23
CA THR A 11 -19.64 -12.56 -8.81
C THR A 11 -18.55 -11.52 -8.67
N ILE A 12 -18.89 -10.39 -8.07
CA ILE A 12 -17.95 -9.29 -7.77
C ILE A 12 -17.53 -9.40 -6.30
N TYR A 13 -16.24 -9.57 -6.08
CA TYR A 13 -15.67 -9.55 -4.74
C TYR A 13 -15.44 -8.09 -4.30
N MET A 14 -15.97 -7.71 -3.15
CA MET A 14 -15.88 -6.36 -2.60
C MET A 14 -14.43 -5.91 -2.39
N TYR A 15 -13.53 -6.82 -2.04
CA TYR A 15 -12.11 -6.53 -1.92
C TYR A 15 -11.52 -6.03 -3.26
N GLY A 16 -11.77 -6.75 -4.34
CA GLY A 16 -11.31 -6.36 -5.68
C GLY A 16 -11.94 -5.03 -6.15
N LEU A 17 -13.23 -4.83 -5.86
CA LEU A 17 -13.92 -3.58 -6.19
C LEU A 17 -13.28 -2.38 -5.46
N MET A 18 -12.98 -2.50 -4.16
CA MET A 18 -12.34 -1.44 -3.40
C MET A 18 -10.92 -1.13 -3.89
N ILE A 19 -10.16 -2.15 -4.29
CA ILE A 19 -8.85 -1.95 -4.93
C ILE A 19 -9.01 -1.17 -6.25
N ALA A 20 -9.97 -1.53 -7.09
CA ALA A 20 -10.23 -0.85 -8.36
C ALA A 20 -10.62 0.63 -8.14
N ILE A 21 -11.50 0.90 -7.18
CA ILE A 21 -11.90 2.27 -6.79
C ILE A 21 -10.68 3.04 -6.27
N GLY A 22 -9.86 2.43 -5.42
CA GLY A 22 -8.64 3.04 -4.89
C GLY A 22 -7.66 3.40 -5.99
N PHE A 23 -7.44 2.50 -6.94
CA PHE A 23 -6.55 2.73 -8.08
C PHE A 23 -7.07 3.83 -9.01
N ALA A 24 -8.36 3.81 -9.35
CA ALA A 24 -8.99 4.83 -10.19
C ALA A 24 -8.95 6.22 -9.51
N SER A 25 -9.27 6.28 -8.20
CA SER A 25 -9.20 7.50 -7.41
C SER A 25 -7.78 8.06 -7.34
N ALA A 26 -6.78 7.18 -7.17
CA ALA A 26 -5.37 7.57 -7.14
C ALA A 26 -4.91 8.14 -8.49
N LEU A 27 -5.27 7.48 -9.59
CA LEU A 27 -4.96 7.97 -10.93
C LEU A 27 -5.62 9.34 -11.21
N PHE A 28 -6.91 9.48 -10.86
CA PHE A 28 -7.62 10.76 -10.98
C PHE A 28 -6.93 11.86 -10.17
N LEU A 29 -6.58 11.61 -8.91
CA LEU A 29 -5.90 12.57 -8.05
C LEU A 29 -4.52 12.97 -8.61
N CYS A 30 -3.76 12.00 -9.14
CA CYS A 30 -2.45 12.26 -9.76
C CYS A 30 -2.59 13.10 -11.03
N ASN A 31 -3.54 12.80 -11.91
CA ASN A 31 -3.77 13.58 -13.12
C ASN A 31 -4.20 15.02 -12.78
N TYR A 32 -5.15 15.18 -11.87
CA TYR A 32 -5.61 16.51 -11.44
C TYR A 32 -4.46 17.36 -10.86
N ARG A 33 -3.62 16.78 -10.00
CA ARG A 33 -2.48 17.48 -9.39
C ARG A 33 -1.32 17.63 -10.36
N GLY A 34 -1.08 16.64 -11.23
CA GLY A 34 -0.03 16.64 -12.24
C GLY A 34 -0.22 17.78 -13.23
N LYS A 35 -1.45 17.95 -13.72
CA LYS A 35 -1.83 19.08 -14.61
C LYS A 35 -1.52 20.44 -13.98
N LYS A 36 -1.83 20.62 -12.69
CA LYS A 36 -1.52 21.87 -11.96
C LYS A 36 -0.02 22.12 -11.77
N ARG A 37 0.81 21.06 -11.87
CA ARG A 37 2.28 21.13 -11.72
C ARG A 37 3.03 21.09 -13.05
N GLY A 38 2.31 21.07 -14.18
CA GLY A 38 2.90 20.97 -15.51
C GLY A 38 3.57 19.61 -15.79
N LEU A 39 3.15 18.55 -15.09
CA LEU A 39 3.65 17.20 -15.31
C LEU A 39 2.82 16.49 -16.38
N SER A 40 3.48 15.65 -17.20
CA SER A 40 2.85 14.94 -18.31
C SER A 40 1.84 13.91 -17.83
N GLU A 41 0.60 13.98 -18.33
CA GLU A 41 -0.46 13.02 -18.05
C GLU A 41 -0.10 11.62 -18.60
N ASP A 42 0.53 11.56 -19.77
CA ASP A 42 1.00 10.30 -20.36
C ASP A 42 2.06 9.63 -19.48
N THR A 43 2.95 10.43 -18.88
CA THR A 43 3.96 9.90 -17.96
C THR A 43 3.33 9.41 -16.67
N ILE A 44 2.32 10.12 -16.15
CA ILE A 44 1.57 9.67 -14.96
C ILE A 44 0.89 8.32 -15.25
N PHE A 45 0.17 8.20 -16.36
CA PHE A 45 -0.48 6.95 -16.74
C PHE A 45 0.54 5.82 -16.93
N GLY A 46 1.67 6.10 -17.60
CA GLY A 46 2.75 5.14 -17.78
C GLY A 46 3.36 4.66 -16.45
N ILE A 47 3.55 5.55 -15.46
CA ILE A 47 4.00 5.20 -14.12
C ILE A 47 2.99 4.25 -13.44
N PHE A 48 1.69 4.54 -13.52
CA PHE A 48 0.66 3.67 -12.97
C PHE A 48 0.66 2.28 -13.61
N LEU A 49 0.82 2.21 -14.93
CA LEU A 49 0.91 0.94 -15.64
C LEU A 49 2.18 0.16 -15.28
N CYS A 50 3.33 0.85 -15.22
CA CYS A 50 4.60 0.26 -14.78
C CYS A 50 4.53 -0.22 -13.33
N ALA A 51 3.91 0.54 -12.44
CA ALA A 51 3.73 0.16 -11.04
C ALA A 51 2.81 -1.07 -10.91
N LEU A 52 1.74 -1.16 -11.71
CA LEU A 52 0.84 -2.30 -11.73
C LEU A 52 1.55 -3.57 -12.23
N ILE A 53 2.13 -3.51 -13.43
CA ILE A 53 2.78 -4.67 -14.05
C ILE A 53 4.04 -5.06 -13.26
N GLY A 54 4.91 -4.10 -12.98
CA GLY A 54 6.14 -4.32 -12.22
C GLY A 54 5.85 -4.77 -10.78
N GLY A 55 4.76 -4.29 -10.20
CA GLY A 55 4.28 -4.74 -8.90
C GLY A 55 3.84 -6.20 -8.93
N MET A 56 3.01 -6.61 -9.89
CA MET A 56 2.58 -8.01 -10.02
C MET A 56 3.76 -8.95 -10.24
N VAL A 57 4.65 -8.62 -11.18
CA VAL A 57 5.85 -9.41 -11.47
C VAL A 57 6.78 -9.45 -10.24
N GLY A 58 7.00 -8.32 -9.58
CA GLY A 58 7.83 -8.25 -8.38
C GLY A 58 7.30 -9.07 -7.21
N CYS A 59 5.97 -9.06 -6.97
CA CYS A 59 5.35 -9.92 -5.97
C CYS A 59 5.66 -11.41 -6.21
N ARG A 60 5.59 -11.82 -7.47
CA ARG A 60 5.81 -13.21 -7.88
C ARG A 60 7.28 -13.59 -7.83
N LEU A 61 8.16 -12.73 -8.29
CA LEU A 61 9.60 -12.96 -8.23
C LEU A 61 10.09 -13.10 -6.78
N LEU A 62 9.65 -12.22 -5.89
CA LEU A 62 10.05 -12.32 -4.49
C LEU A 62 9.48 -13.57 -3.82
N TYR A 63 8.27 -13.98 -4.19
CA TYR A 63 7.71 -15.24 -3.72
C TYR A 63 8.59 -16.43 -4.13
N TYR A 64 9.03 -16.49 -5.38
CA TYR A 64 9.92 -17.56 -5.84
C TYR A 64 11.27 -17.58 -5.10
N ILE A 65 11.77 -16.41 -4.74
CA ILE A 65 13.02 -16.33 -3.95
C ILE A 65 12.81 -16.84 -2.52
N VAL A 66 11.70 -16.50 -1.89
CA VAL A 66 11.39 -16.88 -0.51
C VAL A 66 11.07 -18.38 -0.40
N GLU A 67 10.32 -18.93 -1.36
CA GLU A 67 9.89 -20.33 -1.39
C GLU A 67 10.82 -21.22 -2.24
N LEU A 68 12.03 -20.76 -2.53
CA LEU A 68 12.98 -21.52 -3.36
C LEU A 68 13.20 -22.97 -2.89
N PRO A 69 13.33 -23.25 -1.57
CA PRO A 69 13.47 -24.64 -1.11
C PRO A 69 12.24 -25.51 -1.45
N ALA A 70 11.02 -24.99 -1.24
CA ALA A 70 9.79 -25.71 -1.56
C ALA A 70 9.62 -25.92 -3.07
N ILE A 71 10.02 -24.95 -3.90
CA ILE A 71 9.99 -25.07 -5.37
C ILE A 71 10.99 -26.13 -5.87
N MET A 72 12.11 -26.29 -5.19
CA MET A 72 13.07 -27.34 -5.54
C MET A 72 12.53 -28.74 -5.23
N GLU A 73 11.66 -28.89 -4.25
CA GLU A 73 10.97 -30.13 -3.91
C GLU A 73 9.76 -30.39 -4.83
N ASP A 74 8.98 -29.34 -5.11
CA ASP A 74 7.80 -29.39 -5.99
C ASP A 74 7.79 -28.23 -7.00
N PRO A 75 8.32 -28.44 -8.23
CA PRO A 75 8.32 -27.42 -9.29
C PRO A 75 6.93 -26.99 -9.78
N SER A 76 5.85 -27.70 -9.42
CA SER A 76 4.48 -27.33 -9.81
C SER A 76 4.04 -26.00 -9.20
N ILE A 77 4.65 -25.59 -8.09
CA ILE A 77 4.44 -24.30 -7.42
C ILE A 77 4.71 -23.10 -8.35
N LEU A 78 5.59 -23.24 -9.34
CA LEU A 78 5.86 -22.20 -10.33
C LEU A 78 4.63 -21.83 -11.16
N TRP A 79 3.70 -22.75 -11.35
CA TRP A 79 2.51 -22.59 -12.18
C TRP A 79 1.24 -22.33 -11.36
N ASP A 80 1.33 -22.32 -10.04
CA ASP A 80 0.20 -21.92 -9.18
C ASP A 80 0.04 -20.40 -9.13
N PHE A 81 -0.67 -19.82 -10.09
CA PHE A 81 -0.97 -18.39 -10.14
C PHE A 81 -2.11 -17.96 -9.21
N LYS A 82 -2.76 -18.87 -8.52
CA LYS A 82 -3.83 -18.52 -7.56
C LYS A 82 -3.27 -18.04 -6.23
N ASN A 83 -2.10 -18.57 -5.86
CA ASN A 83 -1.43 -18.30 -4.60
C ASN A 83 0.01 -17.81 -4.84
N GLY A 84 0.66 -17.37 -3.78
CA GLY A 84 2.10 -17.10 -3.84
C GLY A 84 2.45 -15.71 -4.35
N TYR A 85 2.08 -14.69 -3.56
CA TYR A 85 2.45 -13.30 -3.82
C TYR A 85 3.02 -12.66 -2.56
N VAL A 86 4.23 -12.10 -2.64
CA VAL A 86 4.87 -11.38 -1.54
C VAL A 86 4.81 -9.88 -1.82
N VAL A 87 4.03 -9.16 -1.02
CA VAL A 87 3.71 -7.73 -1.21
C VAL A 87 4.96 -6.84 -1.31
N TYR A 88 6.01 -7.14 -0.55
CA TYR A 88 7.24 -6.36 -0.60
C TYR A 88 7.94 -6.42 -1.96
N GLY A 89 7.86 -7.56 -2.65
CA GLY A 89 8.33 -7.68 -4.03
C GLY A 89 7.58 -6.73 -4.96
N GLY A 90 6.27 -6.58 -4.74
CA GLY A 90 5.44 -5.66 -5.51
C GLY A 90 5.81 -4.20 -5.30
N ILE A 91 6.10 -3.80 -4.06
CA ILE A 91 6.56 -2.43 -3.76
C ILE A 91 7.90 -2.15 -4.45
N ILE A 92 8.85 -3.05 -4.32
CA ILE A 92 10.18 -2.91 -4.96
C ILE A 92 10.02 -2.89 -6.48
N GLY A 93 9.30 -3.86 -7.06
CA GLY A 93 9.09 -3.97 -8.50
C GLY A 93 8.39 -2.74 -9.08
N GLY A 94 7.34 -2.25 -8.41
CA GLY A 94 6.63 -1.04 -8.81
C GLY A 94 7.50 0.22 -8.78
N ILE A 95 8.33 0.39 -7.75
CA ILE A 95 9.26 1.53 -7.64
C ILE A 95 10.34 1.43 -8.72
N VAL A 96 10.96 0.26 -8.90
CA VAL A 96 12.06 0.05 -9.87
C VAL A 96 11.55 0.29 -11.29
N THR A 97 10.43 -0.31 -11.68
CA THR A 97 9.88 -0.14 -13.04
C THR A 97 9.45 1.30 -13.31
N SER A 98 8.83 1.97 -12.34
CA SER A 98 8.48 3.39 -12.44
C SER A 98 9.72 4.29 -12.56
N TYR A 99 10.77 3.98 -11.81
CA TYR A 99 12.04 4.70 -11.91
C TYR A 99 12.68 4.53 -13.30
N VAL A 100 12.78 3.29 -13.79
CA VAL A 100 13.32 2.99 -15.13
C VAL A 100 12.51 3.70 -16.20
N TYR A 101 11.17 3.67 -16.11
CA TYR A 101 10.28 4.34 -17.05
C TYR A 101 10.54 5.86 -17.08
N CYS A 102 10.63 6.52 -15.92
CA CYS A 102 10.97 7.95 -15.85
C CYS A 102 12.35 8.24 -16.46
N ARG A 103 13.33 7.35 -16.26
CA ARG A 103 14.67 7.51 -16.87
C ARG A 103 14.64 7.41 -18.40
N ILE A 104 13.86 6.48 -18.95
CA ILE A 104 13.65 6.33 -20.41
C ILE A 104 12.95 7.56 -20.98
N LYS A 105 11.94 8.08 -20.30
CA LYS A 105 11.20 9.28 -20.71
C LYS A 105 11.98 10.60 -20.43
N LYS A 106 13.17 10.55 -19.81
CA LYS A 106 13.96 11.70 -19.37
C LYS A 106 13.24 12.63 -18.39
N GLU A 107 12.32 12.06 -17.63
CA GLU A 107 11.52 12.75 -16.62
C GLU A 107 12.16 12.68 -15.22
N ASN A 108 11.86 13.65 -14.37
CA ASN A 108 12.37 13.66 -12.99
C ASN A 108 11.52 12.75 -12.10
N PHE A 109 12.00 11.54 -11.82
CA PHE A 109 11.34 10.56 -10.97
C PHE A 109 10.88 11.11 -9.61
N ILE A 110 11.70 11.97 -8.95
CA ILE A 110 11.35 12.50 -7.62
C ILE A 110 10.11 13.37 -7.67
N SER A 111 9.91 14.14 -8.74
CA SER A 111 8.73 14.99 -8.92
C SER A 111 7.45 14.14 -9.02
N TYR A 112 7.51 13.05 -9.78
CA TYR A 112 6.40 12.09 -9.90
C TYR A 112 6.21 11.28 -8.62
N PHE A 113 7.30 10.91 -7.93
CA PHE A 113 7.23 10.20 -6.67
C PHE A 113 6.52 11.03 -5.59
N ASP A 114 6.85 12.32 -5.46
CA ASP A 114 6.14 13.26 -4.58
C ASP A 114 4.67 13.48 -5.00
N LEU A 115 4.38 13.41 -6.30
CA LEU A 115 3.01 13.52 -6.81
C LEU A 115 2.16 12.32 -6.40
N VAL A 116 2.71 11.11 -6.51
CA VAL A 116 2.01 9.83 -6.35
C VAL A 116 1.79 9.47 -4.88
N MET A 117 2.68 9.83 -3.95
CA MET A 117 2.60 9.38 -2.55
C MET A 117 1.28 9.70 -1.83
N PRO A 118 0.68 10.90 -1.94
CA PRO A 118 -0.65 11.14 -1.36
C PRO A 118 -1.74 10.24 -1.96
N ALA A 119 -1.65 9.95 -3.26
CA ALA A 119 -2.59 9.08 -3.96
C ALA A 119 -2.42 7.61 -3.56
N VAL A 120 -1.18 7.16 -3.29
CA VAL A 120 -0.91 5.83 -2.72
C VAL A 120 -1.58 5.69 -1.36
N SER A 121 -1.45 6.70 -0.47
CA SER A 121 -2.12 6.68 0.83
C SER A 121 -3.64 6.58 0.68
N MET A 122 -4.23 7.32 -0.27
CA MET A 122 -5.67 7.24 -0.57
C MET A 122 -6.07 5.84 -1.06
N ALA A 123 -5.31 5.26 -1.99
CA ALA A 123 -5.58 3.91 -2.49
C ALA A 123 -5.46 2.84 -1.38
N GLN A 124 -4.52 3.00 -0.45
CA GLN A 124 -4.41 2.14 0.73
C GLN A 124 -5.64 2.24 1.62
N GLY A 125 -6.18 3.44 1.85
CA GLY A 125 -7.43 3.64 2.60
C GLY A 125 -8.59 2.84 2.00
N PHE A 126 -8.79 2.87 0.68
CA PHE A 126 -9.77 2.02 -0.01
C PHE A 126 -9.46 0.53 0.12
N GLY A 127 -8.19 0.13 -0.02
CA GLY A 127 -7.77 -1.25 0.19
C GLY A 127 -8.09 -1.76 1.60
N ARG A 128 -8.01 -0.92 2.64
CA ARG A 128 -8.40 -1.26 4.01
C ARG A 128 -9.91 -1.44 4.17
N ILE A 129 -10.72 -0.65 3.46
CA ILE A 129 -12.17 -0.90 3.37
C ILE A 129 -12.42 -2.26 2.71
N GLY A 130 -11.66 -2.61 1.67
CA GLY A 130 -11.71 -3.94 1.06
C GLY A 130 -11.37 -5.05 2.04
N CYS A 131 -10.31 -4.90 2.85
CA CYS A 131 -9.97 -5.83 3.93
C CYS A 131 -11.10 -5.99 4.95
N PHE A 132 -11.78 -4.90 5.28
CA PHE A 132 -12.93 -4.91 6.17
C PHE A 132 -14.08 -5.72 5.57
N CYS A 133 -14.42 -5.51 4.30
CA CYS A 133 -15.45 -6.28 3.61
C CYS A 133 -15.11 -7.79 3.53
N ALA A 134 -13.84 -8.13 3.34
CA ALA A 134 -13.36 -9.50 3.32
C ALA A 134 -13.28 -10.15 4.72
N GLY A 135 -13.22 -9.34 5.79
CA GLY A 135 -13.05 -9.81 7.16
C GLY A 135 -11.62 -10.21 7.52
N CYS A 136 -10.61 -9.84 6.70
CA CYS A 136 -9.20 -10.09 7.02
C CYS A 136 -8.56 -8.93 7.80
N CYS A 137 -7.38 -9.15 8.38
CA CYS A 137 -6.61 -8.09 9.06
C CYS A 137 -7.33 -7.47 10.28
N TYR A 138 -8.11 -8.22 10.97
CA TYR A 138 -8.90 -7.80 12.15
C TYR A 138 -8.02 -7.57 13.37
N GLY A 139 -8.59 -6.85 14.35
CA GLY A 139 -7.94 -6.55 15.62
C GLY A 139 -8.25 -7.56 16.72
N ARG A 140 -7.77 -7.23 17.93
CA ARG A 140 -8.01 -8.03 19.11
C ARG A 140 -9.49 -8.03 19.49
N GLU A 141 -9.90 -9.03 20.24
CA GLU A 141 -11.22 -9.09 20.87
C GLU A 141 -11.42 -7.89 21.81
N THR A 142 -12.64 -7.36 21.81
CA THR A 142 -12.98 -6.18 22.62
C THR A 142 -14.44 -6.23 23.06
N HIS A 143 -14.70 -5.72 24.27
CA HIS A 143 -16.06 -5.47 24.77
C HIS A 143 -16.47 -4.00 24.64
N ALA A 144 -15.65 -3.18 23.96
CA ALA A 144 -15.95 -1.77 23.78
C ALA A 144 -17.09 -1.57 22.77
N TRP A 145 -17.79 -0.45 22.86
CA TRP A 145 -18.93 -0.10 22.02
C TRP A 145 -18.61 0.00 20.51
N TYR A 146 -17.35 0.22 20.16
CA TYR A 146 -16.88 0.29 18.76
C TYR A 146 -16.45 -1.05 18.19
N GLY A 147 -16.58 -2.13 18.95
CA GLY A 147 -16.28 -3.48 18.46
C GLY A 147 -17.25 -3.90 17.38
N ILE A 148 -16.76 -4.63 16.38
CA ILE A 148 -17.54 -5.13 15.26
C ILE A 148 -17.50 -6.64 15.26
N THR A 149 -18.69 -7.26 15.11
CA THR A 149 -18.86 -8.71 15.06
C THR A 149 -19.04 -9.16 13.61
N PHE A 150 -18.18 -10.07 13.15
CA PHE A 150 -18.30 -10.72 11.85
C PHE A 150 -19.21 -11.94 11.98
N THR A 151 -20.15 -12.13 11.05
CA THR A 151 -21.11 -13.24 11.09
C THR A 151 -20.91 -14.27 9.98
N HIS A 152 -20.26 -13.89 8.87
CA HIS A 152 -20.01 -14.76 7.71
C HIS A 152 -18.68 -14.39 7.09
N SER A 153 -17.60 -14.46 7.86
CA SER A 153 -16.25 -14.20 7.40
C SER A 153 -15.50 -15.53 7.22
N ASP A 154 -14.73 -15.62 6.15
CA ASP A 154 -13.82 -16.74 5.90
C ASP A 154 -12.50 -16.59 6.68
N PHE A 155 -12.20 -15.39 7.23
CA PHE A 155 -10.94 -15.06 7.88
C PHE A 155 -11.07 -14.69 9.34
N ALA A 156 -12.01 -13.78 9.69
CA ALA A 156 -12.24 -13.38 11.07
C ALA A 156 -13.07 -14.42 11.83
N PRO A 157 -12.84 -14.61 13.14
CA PRO A 157 -13.71 -15.40 13.97
C PRO A 157 -15.13 -14.82 13.96
N ASN A 158 -16.11 -15.67 13.66
CA ASN A 158 -17.51 -15.28 13.60
C ASN A 158 -18.12 -15.26 15.02
N GLY A 159 -19.00 -14.30 15.27
CA GLY A 159 -19.69 -14.16 16.56
C GLY A 159 -18.87 -13.48 17.67
N VAL A 160 -17.62 -13.08 17.39
CA VAL A 160 -16.73 -12.41 18.34
C VAL A 160 -16.64 -10.93 18.00
N SER A 161 -16.73 -10.07 19.01
CA SER A 161 -16.57 -8.63 18.86
C SER A 161 -15.08 -8.26 18.78
N LEU A 162 -14.67 -7.67 17.67
CA LEU A 162 -13.28 -7.38 17.34
C LEU A 162 -13.05 -5.89 17.10
N ILE A 163 -11.85 -5.40 17.43
CA ILE A 163 -11.44 -4.04 17.09
C ILE A 163 -11.36 -3.91 15.56
N PRO A 164 -12.06 -2.94 14.93
CA PRO A 164 -12.07 -2.76 13.47
C PRO A 164 -10.79 -2.07 12.99
N THR A 165 -9.64 -2.72 13.16
CA THR A 165 -8.33 -2.20 12.78
C THR A 165 -8.24 -1.82 11.31
N GLN A 166 -9.05 -2.46 10.45
CA GLN A 166 -9.16 -2.11 9.03
C GLN A 166 -9.71 -0.69 8.85
N LEU A 167 -10.80 -0.34 9.55
CA LEU A 167 -11.42 0.97 9.45
C LEU A 167 -10.54 2.05 10.11
N ILE A 168 -9.89 1.74 11.22
CA ILE A 168 -8.93 2.62 11.88
C ILE A 168 -7.76 2.90 10.93
N SER A 169 -7.22 1.85 10.27
CA SER A 169 -6.15 2.01 9.28
C SER A 169 -6.61 2.83 8.08
N SER A 170 -7.82 2.58 7.57
CA SER A 170 -8.41 3.32 6.46
C SER A 170 -8.53 4.81 6.78
N ALA A 171 -9.08 5.16 7.95
CA ALA A 171 -9.18 6.55 8.40
C ALA A 171 -7.79 7.20 8.53
N GLY A 172 -6.81 6.47 9.08
CA GLY A 172 -5.42 6.90 9.17
C GLY A 172 -4.80 7.16 7.78
N ASP A 173 -5.01 6.27 6.82
CA ASP A 173 -4.49 6.41 5.45
C ASP A 173 -5.13 7.61 4.73
N PHE A 174 -6.43 7.85 4.88
CA PHE A 174 -7.09 9.06 4.34
C PHE A 174 -6.62 10.34 5.04
N LEU A 175 -6.38 10.32 6.35
CA LEU A 175 -5.80 11.44 7.07
C LEU A 175 -4.38 11.75 6.58
N ILE A 176 -3.54 10.74 6.41
CA ILE A 176 -2.20 10.89 5.84
C ILE A 176 -2.29 11.50 4.45
N CYS A 177 -3.20 11.03 3.59
CA CYS A 177 -3.45 11.62 2.29
C CYS A 177 -3.75 13.11 2.40
N GLY A 178 -4.71 13.50 3.26
CA GLY A 178 -5.08 14.90 3.47
C GLY A 178 -3.91 15.77 3.96
N VAL A 179 -3.14 15.28 4.94
CA VAL A 179 -1.95 15.97 5.47
C VAL A 179 -0.89 16.15 4.38
N LEU A 180 -0.64 15.11 3.58
CA LEU A 180 0.33 15.17 2.49
C LEU A 180 -0.12 16.13 1.36
N LEU A 181 -1.42 16.18 1.05
CA LEU A 181 -1.97 17.12 0.09
C LEU A 181 -1.83 18.57 0.58
N TRP A 182 -2.14 18.81 1.84
CA TRP A 182 -1.95 20.12 2.47
C TRP A 182 -0.45 20.49 2.49
N TYR A 183 0.44 19.58 2.88
CA TYR A 183 1.88 19.83 2.85
C TYR A 183 2.40 20.09 1.42
N ALA A 184 1.94 19.32 0.45
CA ALA A 184 2.30 19.47 -0.95
C ALA A 184 1.83 20.81 -1.56
N SER A 185 0.77 21.43 -1.02
CA SER A 185 0.30 22.77 -1.45
C SER A 185 1.25 23.90 -1.06
N LYS A 186 2.14 23.65 -0.08
CA LYS A 186 3.20 24.58 0.34
C LYS A 186 4.45 24.54 -0.55
N ASN A 187 4.41 23.78 -1.65
CA ASN A 187 5.54 23.58 -2.58
C ASN A 187 6.87 23.23 -1.87
N PRO A 188 6.90 22.16 -1.06
CA PRO A 188 8.11 21.76 -0.36
C PRO A 188 9.22 21.37 -1.35
N LYS A 189 10.46 21.33 -0.88
CA LYS A 189 11.61 20.85 -1.68
C LYS A 189 11.36 19.42 -2.19
N PRO A 190 11.89 19.05 -3.38
CA PRO A 190 11.71 17.71 -3.96
C PRO A 190 12.05 16.58 -3.00
N GLY A 191 11.26 15.50 -3.01
CA GLY A 191 11.42 14.32 -2.17
C GLY A 191 10.83 14.42 -0.76
N ARG A 192 10.39 15.62 -0.34
CA ARG A 192 9.86 15.80 1.03
C ARG A 192 8.44 15.29 1.22
N VAL A 193 7.61 15.30 0.19
CA VAL A 193 6.25 14.74 0.29
C VAL A 193 6.33 13.23 0.42
N ALA A 194 7.18 12.60 -0.38
CA ALA A 194 7.42 11.16 -0.32
C ALA A 194 8.06 10.75 1.03
N ALA A 195 9.04 11.52 1.51
CA ALA A 195 9.63 11.31 2.83
C ALA A 195 8.58 11.42 3.95
N GLY A 196 7.71 12.43 3.88
CA GLY A 196 6.60 12.61 4.80
C GLY A 196 5.63 11.42 4.82
N TYR A 197 5.31 10.87 3.64
CA TYR A 197 4.52 9.65 3.54
C TYR A 197 5.17 8.48 4.27
N LEU A 198 6.47 8.22 4.02
CA LEU A 198 7.18 7.11 4.67
C LEU A 198 7.18 7.23 6.20
N VAL A 199 7.40 8.44 6.72
CA VAL A 199 7.40 8.66 8.18
C VAL A 199 5.99 8.47 8.75
N LEU A 200 4.98 9.12 8.20
CA LEU A 200 3.60 9.06 8.72
C LEU A 200 3.03 7.64 8.62
N TYR A 201 3.20 6.99 7.47
CA TYR A 201 2.76 5.61 7.27
C TYR A 201 3.51 4.64 8.18
N GLY A 202 4.83 4.75 8.29
CA GLY A 202 5.64 3.89 9.15
C GLY A 202 5.22 4.00 10.62
N VAL A 203 4.99 5.22 11.12
CA VAL A 203 4.48 5.44 12.48
C VAL A 203 3.07 4.86 12.64
N GLY A 204 2.16 5.16 11.72
CA GLY A 204 0.79 4.62 11.74
C GLY A 204 0.78 3.08 11.71
N ARG A 205 1.64 2.48 10.88
CA ARG A 205 1.76 1.02 10.78
C ARG A 205 2.34 0.38 12.04
N PHE A 206 3.28 1.04 12.68
CA PHE A 206 3.83 0.61 13.97
C PHE A 206 2.76 0.63 15.07
N LEU A 207 1.97 1.70 15.15
CA LEU A 207 0.95 1.87 16.17
C LEU A 207 -0.22 0.89 16.01
N ILE A 208 -0.71 0.70 14.78
CA ILE A 208 -1.85 -0.20 14.54
C ILE A 208 -1.52 -1.66 14.87
N GLU A 209 -0.25 -2.06 14.83
CA GLU A 209 0.18 -3.42 15.12
C GLU A 209 -0.16 -3.85 16.56
N PHE A 210 -0.17 -2.93 17.51
CA PHE A 210 -0.58 -3.21 18.89
C PHE A 210 -2.05 -3.60 19.04
N LEU A 211 -2.88 -3.21 18.10
CA LEU A 211 -4.32 -3.50 18.09
C LEU A 211 -4.67 -4.76 17.28
N ARG A 212 -3.72 -5.32 16.53
CA ARG A 212 -3.94 -6.47 15.66
C ARG A 212 -3.85 -7.79 16.40
N ASN A 213 -4.54 -8.81 15.88
CA ASN A 213 -4.55 -10.17 16.43
C ASN A 213 -4.12 -11.25 15.43
N ASP A 214 -3.87 -10.88 14.17
CA ASP A 214 -3.39 -11.84 13.17
C ASP A 214 -1.88 -12.05 13.31
N TYR A 215 -1.45 -13.33 13.43
CA TYR A 215 -0.04 -13.69 13.54
C TYR A 215 0.70 -13.45 12.21
N ARG A 216 1.82 -12.72 12.27
CA ARG A 216 2.64 -12.37 11.10
C ARG A 216 4.13 -12.61 11.30
N GLY A 217 4.47 -13.47 12.23
CA GLY A 217 5.85 -13.66 12.66
C GLY A 217 6.33 -12.60 13.64
N SER A 218 7.30 -12.96 14.46
CA SER A 218 7.95 -12.09 15.43
C SER A 218 9.45 -12.29 15.41
N ILE A 219 10.19 -11.22 15.66
CA ILE A 219 11.64 -11.24 15.85
C ILE A 219 11.89 -10.62 17.23
N GLY A 220 12.13 -11.46 18.22
CA GLY A 220 12.21 -11.03 19.61
C GLY A 220 10.88 -10.51 20.13
N ILE A 221 10.87 -9.31 20.72
CA ILE A 221 9.66 -8.66 21.29
C ILE A 221 8.83 -7.88 20.27
N PHE A 222 9.33 -7.66 19.05
CA PHE A 222 8.66 -6.92 17.99
C PHE A 222 8.12 -7.84 16.92
N SER A 223 6.97 -7.46 16.33
CA SER A 223 6.49 -8.11 15.11
C SER A 223 7.37 -7.75 13.90
N THR A 224 7.41 -8.62 12.91
CA THR A 224 8.10 -8.34 11.64
C THR A 224 7.64 -7.01 11.02
N SER A 225 6.34 -6.70 11.13
CA SER A 225 5.77 -5.43 10.66
C SER A 225 6.32 -4.21 11.40
N GLN A 226 6.55 -4.31 12.72
CA GLN A 226 7.12 -3.23 13.52
C GLN A 226 8.57 -2.95 13.13
N ILE A 227 9.36 -3.99 12.92
CA ILE A 227 10.77 -3.84 12.48
C ILE A 227 10.84 -3.18 11.11
N ILE A 228 10.01 -3.61 10.17
CA ILE A 228 9.93 -2.99 8.85
C ILE A 228 9.49 -1.52 8.97
N SER A 229 8.54 -1.21 9.87
CA SER A 229 8.10 0.16 10.12
C SER A 229 9.22 1.06 10.60
N PHE A 230 10.11 0.58 11.49
CA PHE A 230 11.31 1.32 11.87
C PHE A 230 12.21 1.63 10.68
N GLY A 231 12.46 0.64 9.82
CA GLY A 231 13.25 0.82 8.60
C GLY A 231 12.63 1.86 7.65
N ILE A 232 11.30 1.84 7.48
CA ILE A 232 10.57 2.79 6.64
C ILE A 232 10.66 4.21 7.22
N VAL A 233 10.49 4.38 8.54
CA VAL A 233 10.62 5.69 9.20
C VAL A 233 12.05 6.22 9.07
N ALA A 234 13.06 5.41 9.33
CA ALA A 234 14.46 5.78 9.18
C ALA A 234 14.78 6.22 7.74
N LEU A 235 14.31 5.44 6.74
CA LEU A 235 14.44 5.79 5.33
C LEU A 235 13.77 7.12 5.01
N GLY A 236 12.55 7.35 5.51
CA GLY A 236 11.83 8.61 5.33
C GLY A 236 12.59 9.80 5.89
N ILE A 237 13.15 9.68 7.10
CA ILE A 237 13.98 10.72 7.73
C ILE A 237 15.23 11.01 6.87
N VAL A 238 15.95 9.97 6.45
CA VAL A 238 17.14 10.12 5.59
C VAL A 238 16.76 10.81 4.28
N MET A 239 15.70 10.37 3.62
CA MET A 239 15.21 10.97 2.38
C MET A 239 14.86 12.46 2.55
N TYR A 240 14.26 12.85 3.66
CA TYR A 240 13.86 14.23 3.93
C TYR A 240 15.03 15.20 3.92
N PHE A 241 16.22 14.77 4.38
CA PHE A 241 17.41 15.61 4.46
C PHE A 241 18.35 15.45 3.26
N VAL A 242 18.42 14.27 2.65
CA VAL A 242 19.40 13.93 1.60
C VAL A 242 18.91 14.33 0.21
N ILE A 243 17.66 13.98 -0.15
CA ILE A 243 17.16 14.20 -1.52
C ILE A 243 17.17 15.67 -1.92
N PRO A 244 16.72 16.64 -1.08
CA PRO A 244 16.76 18.04 -1.45
C PRO A 244 18.16 18.59 -1.72
N LYS A 245 19.19 18.03 -1.06
CA LYS A 245 20.59 18.43 -1.28
C LYS A 245 21.14 17.93 -2.62
N ILE A 246 20.72 16.76 -3.05
CA ILE A 246 21.13 16.16 -4.32
C ILE A 246 20.39 16.81 -5.50
N SER A 247 19.08 17.05 -5.34
CA SER A 247 18.23 17.64 -6.38
C SER A 247 18.50 19.13 -6.62
N GLY A 248 19.03 19.85 -5.66
CA GLY A 248 19.37 21.28 -5.76
C GLY A 248 20.73 21.59 -6.38
N LYS A 249 21.51 20.56 -6.77
CA LYS A 249 22.82 20.70 -7.42
C LYS A 249 22.79 20.51 -8.94
N LYS A 250 21.61 20.47 -9.55
CA LYS A 250 21.44 20.38 -11.02
C LYS A 250 20.86 21.66 -11.58
#